data_6e9a6516293d07105f611c3db50ddd5c
#
_entry.id   6e9a6516293d07105f611c3db50ddd5c
#
_cell.length_a   1.000
_cell.length_b   1.000
_cell.length_c   1.000
_cell.angle_alpha   90.00
_cell.angle_beta   90.00
_cell.angle_gamma   90.00
#
_symmetry.space_group_name_H-M   'P 1'
#
loop_
_entity.id
_entity.type
_entity.pdbx_description
1 polymer ?
#
loop_
_entity_poly.entity_id
_entity_poly.type
_entity_poly.pdbx_seq_one_letter_code
_entity_poly.pdbx_strand_id
1 'polypeptide(L)'
;SGATRSVVQTVDVQLYDYNGNPVENGNIRTNASLIQAKVPVLTTKEVELAMEFEGVPGAAMNSISCEITPKTVRLNGEADVLASIDKLVLATLHVDDLALHQQSSYVVTPPDGTWLVNGNEVAAVEITLEGISETVVTVNEAVFDKLPNGMYAAMPSGGLSVRLWGLSEEIEEITEENLRVTADMSAVTGPGTITVPVTVTVSGFNDVTVRGTYELTLTVTDTPPQAEPEGTPAGGDTGGATPAVSENTTTTVPAAPAA
;
A
#
# COMPACT_ATOMS: atom_id res chain seq x y z
N SER A 1 28.46 -32.84 -32.61
CA SER A 1 28.23 -32.76 -31.15
C SER A 1 27.97 -31.30 -30.82
N GLY A 2 26.76 -30.96 -30.36
CA GLY A 2 26.41 -29.61 -29.99
C GLY A 2 27.12 -29.19 -28.70
N ALA A 3 27.59 -27.93 -28.64
CA ALA A 3 28.07 -27.36 -27.39
C ALA A 3 26.92 -27.24 -26.41
N THR A 4 27.15 -27.70 -25.18
CA THR A 4 26.16 -27.63 -24.08
C THR A 4 26.49 -26.50 -23.08
N ARG A 5 27.60 -25.78 -23.30
CA ARG A 5 28.05 -24.65 -22.50
C ARG A 5 28.64 -23.57 -23.41
N SER A 6 28.58 -22.33 -22.97
CA SER A 6 29.24 -21.20 -23.66
C SER A 6 30.72 -21.50 -23.90
N VAL A 7 31.16 -21.26 -25.11
CA VAL A 7 32.56 -21.48 -25.53
C VAL A 7 33.25 -20.13 -25.56
N VAL A 8 34.39 -20.04 -24.86
CA VAL A 8 35.28 -18.88 -24.90
C VAL A 8 36.62 -19.38 -25.50
N GLN A 9 37.01 -18.81 -26.61
CA GLN A 9 38.24 -19.20 -27.31
C GLN A 9 38.99 -17.96 -27.75
N THR A 10 40.30 -17.99 -27.54
CA THR A 10 41.19 -17.00 -28.13
C THR A 10 41.51 -17.43 -29.54
N VAL A 11 41.28 -16.55 -30.50
CA VAL A 11 41.53 -16.80 -31.92
C VAL A 11 42.46 -15.74 -32.49
N ASP A 12 43.27 -16.17 -33.47
CA ASP A 12 44.16 -15.26 -34.20
C ASP A 12 43.34 -14.37 -35.16
N VAL A 13 43.77 -13.12 -35.26
CA VAL A 13 43.20 -12.17 -36.23
C VAL A 13 43.95 -12.34 -37.57
N GLN A 14 43.28 -12.83 -38.60
CA GLN A 14 43.75 -12.85 -39.98
C GLN A 14 43.04 -11.80 -40.81
N LEU A 15 43.79 -11.06 -41.62
CA LEU A 15 43.26 -10.08 -42.54
C LEU A 15 43.04 -10.74 -43.91
N TYR A 16 41.89 -10.45 -44.49
CA TYR A 16 41.54 -10.86 -45.85
C TYR A 16 41.22 -9.65 -46.70
N ASP A 17 41.58 -9.71 -47.98
CA ASP A 17 41.15 -8.72 -48.95
C ASP A 17 39.65 -8.92 -49.28
N TYR A 18 39.09 -7.99 -50.11
CA TYR A 18 37.69 -8.05 -50.43
C TYR A 18 37.31 -9.28 -51.32
N ASN A 19 38.33 -9.96 -51.92
CA ASN A 19 38.14 -11.20 -52.68
C ASN A 19 38.28 -12.45 -51.79
N GLY A 20 38.56 -12.31 -50.50
CA GLY A 20 38.75 -13.40 -49.57
C GLY A 20 40.14 -13.99 -49.54
N ASN A 21 41.13 -13.32 -50.11
CA ASN A 21 42.53 -13.80 -50.05
C ASN A 21 43.21 -13.24 -48.79
N PRO A 22 44.06 -14.03 -48.10
CA PRO A 22 44.78 -13.55 -46.92
C PRO A 22 45.74 -12.43 -47.33
N VAL A 23 45.78 -11.36 -46.53
CA VAL A 23 46.64 -10.21 -46.72
C VAL A 23 47.91 -10.38 -45.90
N GLU A 24 49.03 -10.72 -46.58
CA GLU A 24 50.37 -10.88 -46.00
C GLU A 24 51.20 -9.60 -46.24
N ASN A 25 50.70 -8.42 -45.94
CA ASN A 25 51.39 -7.17 -46.20
C ASN A 25 51.95 -6.59 -44.89
N GLY A 26 53.29 -6.54 -44.79
CA GLY A 26 54.00 -5.99 -43.62
C GLY A 26 53.75 -4.52 -43.31
N ASN A 27 53.04 -3.78 -44.19
CA ASN A 27 52.67 -2.39 -43.97
C ASN A 27 51.31 -2.22 -43.28
N ILE A 28 50.54 -3.30 -43.14
CA ILE A 28 49.27 -3.29 -42.44
C ILE A 28 49.48 -3.90 -41.06
N ARG A 29 49.12 -3.15 -40.04
CA ARG A 29 49.21 -3.61 -38.63
C ARG A 29 47.81 -3.58 -38.02
N THR A 30 47.48 -4.66 -37.32
CA THR A 30 46.30 -4.72 -36.45
C THR A 30 46.70 -4.23 -35.06
N ASN A 31 45.75 -3.60 -34.38
CA ASN A 31 45.94 -3.21 -32.96
C ASN A 31 45.86 -4.42 -32.00
N ALA A 32 45.37 -5.55 -32.49
CA ALA A 32 45.35 -6.81 -31.75
C ALA A 32 45.67 -7.97 -32.71
N SER A 33 46.52 -8.89 -32.29
CA SER A 33 46.83 -10.14 -33.01
C SER A 33 45.94 -11.30 -32.56
N LEU A 34 45.43 -11.21 -31.34
CA LEU A 34 44.55 -12.19 -30.72
C LEU A 34 43.27 -11.50 -30.23
N ILE A 35 42.13 -12.12 -30.45
CA ILE A 35 40.85 -11.71 -29.89
C ILE A 35 40.24 -12.86 -29.14
N GLN A 36 39.48 -12.54 -28.09
CA GLN A 36 38.69 -13.51 -27.38
C GLN A 36 37.29 -13.56 -28.00
N ALA A 37 36.94 -14.68 -28.60
CA ALA A 37 35.61 -14.94 -29.13
C ALA A 37 34.79 -15.69 -28.07
N LYS A 38 33.66 -15.15 -27.65
CA LYS A 38 32.66 -15.83 -26.79
C LYS A 38 31.46 -16.21 -27.65
N VAL A 39 31.16 -17.50 -27.73
CA VAL A 39 29.95 -18.03 -28.35
C VAL A 39 29.05 -18.50 -27.21
N PRO A 40 28.02 -17.73 -26.84
CA PRO A 40 27.12 -18.13 -25.80
C PRO A 40 26.24 -19.29 -26.27
N VAL A 41 26.06 -20.30 -25.43
CA VAL A 41 25.05 -21.34 -25.62
C VAL A 41 23.90 -20.99 -24.72
N LEU A 42 22.78 -20.59 -25.32
CA LEU A 42 21.55 -20.25 -24.62
C LEU A 42 20.74 -21.51 -24.35
N THR A 43 20.14 -21.56 -23.19
CA THR A 43 19.17 -22.57 -22.80
C THR A 43 17.83 -21.89 -22.49
N THR A 44 16.79 -22.67 -22.37
CA THR A 44 15.46 -22.18 -22.01
C THR A 44 15.05 -22.72 -20.65
N LYS A 45 14.54 -21.87 -19.78
CA LYS A 45 13.95 -22.22 -18.48
C LYS A 45 12.52 -21.68 -18.43
N GLU A 46 11.63 -22.48 -17.91
CA GLU A 46 10.29 -22.03 -17.50
C GLU A 46 10.40 -21.45 -16.08
N VAL A 47 9.90 -20.25 -15.88
CA VAL A 47 9.99 -19.49 -14.63
C VAL A 47 8.59 -19.06 -14.22
N GLU A 48 8.28 -19.23 -12.95
CA GLU A 48 7.01 -18.86 -12.35
C GLU A 48 6.91 -17.35 -12.18
N LEU A 49 5.73 -16.77 -12.47
CA LEU A 49 5.42 -15.37 -12.19
C LEU A 49 4.85 -15.26 -10.79
N ALA A 50 5.22 -14.21 -10.06
CA ALA A 50 4.78 -13.98 -8.70
C ALA A 50 4.47 -12.51 -8.45
N MET A 51 3.58 -12.25 -7.49
CA MET A 51 3.39 -10.95 -6.84
C MET A 51 4.00 -10.99 -5.44
N GLU A 52 4.45 -9.86 -4.95
CA GLU A 52 4.88 -9.69 -3.56
C GLU A 52 3.99 -8.68 -2.87
N PHE A 53 3.74 -8.89 -1.57
CA PHE A 53 2.86 -8.06 -0.75
C PHE A 53 3.62 -7.56 0.48
N GLU A 54 3.53 -6.25 0.76
CA GLU A 54 4.17 -5.61 1.90
C GLU A 54 3.14 -4.94 2.80
N GLY A 55 3.43 -4.93 4.12
CA GLY A 55 2.57 -4.29 5.12
C GLY A 55 1.30 -5.05 5.47
N VAL A 56 1.11 -6.25 4.90
CA VAL A 56 -0.05 -7.09 5.20
C VAL A 56 0.21 -7.90 6.48
N PRO A 57 -0.69 -7.88 7.48
CA PRO A 57 -0.58 -8.71 8.67
C PRO A 57 -0.52 -10.20 8.34
N GLY A 58 0.19 -10.98 9.18
CA GLY A 58 0.55 -12.37 8.86
C GLY A 58 -0.63 -13.30 8.57
N ALA A 59 -1.72 -13.21 9.34
CA ALA A 59 -2.92 -14.03 9.09
C ALA A 59 -3.70 -13.53 7.86
N ALA A 60 -3.78 -12.22 7.66
CA ALA A 60 -4.43 -11.64 6.49
C ALA A 60 -3.69 -11.98 5.17
N MET A 61 -2.39 -12.29 5.23
CA MET A 61 -1.65 -12.77 4.07
C MET A 61 -2.22 -14.08 3.49
N ASN A 62 -2.74 -14.96 4.35
CA ASN A 62 -3.36 -16.21 3.92
C ASN A 62 -4.73 -16.02 3.25
N SER A 63 -5.32 -14.86 3.41
CA SER A 63 -6.59 -14.47 2.82
C SER A 63 -6.44 -13.84 1.42
N ILE A 64 -5.21 -13.64 0.96
CA ILE A 64 -4.93 -13.12 -0.39
C ILE A 64 -4.92 -14.27 -1.37
N SER A 65 -5.91 -14.32 -2.24
CA SER A 65 -5.91 -15.15 -3.44
C SER A 65 -5.35 -14.32 -4.60
N CYS A 66 -4.29 -14.81 -5.24
CA CYS A 66 -3.65 -14.15 -6.37
C CYS A 66 -3.56 -15.11 -7.55
N GLU A 67 -4.33 -14.84 -8.59
CA GLU A 67 -4.30 -15.60 -9.84
C GLU A 67 -3.54 -14.82 -10.92
N ILE A 68 -2.52 -15.45 -11.50
CA ILE A 68 -1.68 -14.87 -12.54
C ILE A 68 -1.86 -15.67 -13.83
N THR A 69 -2.13 -14.99 -14.93
CA THR A 69 -2.28 -15.60 -16.24
C THR A 69 -1.40 -14.88 -17.29
N PRO A 70 -0.43 -15.58 -17.92
CA PRO A 70 -0.01 -16.96 -17.66
C PRO A 70 0.70 -17.11 -16.31
N LYS A 71 0.69 -18.32 -15.72
CA LYS A 71 1.40 -18.60 -14.45
C LYS A 71 2.91 -18.64 -14.59
N THR A 72 3.38 -19.03 -15.78
CA THR A 72 4.80 -19.19 -16.10
C THR A 72 5.14 -18.53 -17.40
N VAL A 73 6.40 -18.14 -17.55
CA VAL A 73 6.98 -17.66 -18.81
C VAL A 73 8.26 -18.42 -19.12
N ARG A 74 8.64 -18.44 -20.40
CA ARG A 74 9.86 -19.09 -20.85
C ARG A 74 10.93 -18.06 -21.13
N LEU A 75 12.05 -18.17 -20.39
CA LEU A 75 13.23 -17.34 -20.56
C LEU A 75 14.32 -18.08 -21.31
N ASN A 76 14.98 -17.37 -22.21
CA ASN A 76 16.25 -17.77 -22.82
C ASN A 76 17.39 -17.04 -22.12
N GLY A 77 18.50 -17.73 -21.88
CA GLY A 77 19.69 -17.12 -21.29
C GLY A 77 20.83 -18.12 -21.16
N GLU A 78 21.97 -17.68 -20.62
CA GLU A 78 23.04 -18.59 -20.23
C GLU A 78 22.57 -19.45 -19.06
N ALA A 79 22.98 -20.72 -19.01
CA ALA A 79 22.51 -21.69 -18.02
C ALA A 79 22.73 -21.24 -16.57
N ASP A 80 23.87 -20.61 -16.31
CA ASP A 80 24.25 -20.16 -14.95
C ASP A 80 23.37 -18.97 -14.52
N VAL A 81 22.99 -18.07 -15.45
CA VAL A 81 22.09 -16.95 -15.19
C VAL A 81 20.69 -17.47 -14.90
N LEU A 82 20.17 -18.38 -15.75
CA LEU A 82 18.86 -18.96 -15.56
C LEU A 82 18.74 -19.79 -14.28
N ALA A 83 19.85 -20.43 -13.85
CA ALA A 83 19.86 -21.23 -12.62
C ALA A 83 19.58 -20.37 -11.38
N SER A 84 19.95 -19.09 -11.40
CA SER A 84 19.73 -18.15 -10.28
C SER A 84 18.32 -17.54 -10.23
N ILE A 85 17.50 -17.77 -11.26
CA ILE A 85 16.15 -17.21 -11.35
C ILE A 85 15.14 -18.28 -10.96
N ASP A 86 14.59 -18.22 -9.75
CA ASP A 86 13.58 -19.17 -9.29
C ASP A 86 12.16 -18.69 -9.64
N LYS A 87 11.90 -17.41 -9.46
CA LYS A 87 10.62 -16.75 -9.78
C LYS A 87 10.88 -15.37 -10.39
N LEU A 88 9.90 -14.85 -11.09
CA LEU A 88 9.85 -13.50 -11.63
C LEU A 88 8.78 -12.71 -10.90
N VAL A 89 9.18 -11.72 -10.12
CA VAL A 89 8.25 -10.82 -9.43
C VAL A 89 7.77 -9.76 -10.41
N LEU A 90 6.46 -9.71 -10.63
CA LEU A 90 5.82 -8.72 -11.53
C LEU A 90 5.75 -7.35 -10.88
N ALA A 91 5.35 -7.32 -9.62
CA ALA A 91 5.28 -6.11 -8.81
C ALA A 91 5.21 -6.48 -7.31
N THR A 92 5.58 -5.51 -6.47
CA THR A 92 5.33 -5.55 -5.03
C THR A 92 4.21 -4.56 -4.73
N LEU A 93 3.16 -5.02 -4.06
CA LEU A 93 2.00 -4.21 -3.67
C LEU A 93 2.01 -3.98 -2.16
N HIS A 94 1.84 -2.72 -1.76
CA HIS A 94 1.64 -2.38 -0.36
C HIS A 94 0.17 -2.56 0.04
N VAL A 95 -0.08 -2.85 1.31
CA VAL A 95 -1.45 -3.02 1.86
C VAL A 95 -2.37 -1.85 1.52
N ASP A 96 -1.84 -0.63 1.46
CA ASP A 96 -2.61 0.58 1.13
C ASP A 96 -3.13 0.60 -0.31
N ASP A 97 -2.46 -0.14 -1.22
CA ASP A 97 -2.81 -0.22 -2.64
C ASP A 97 -3.72 -1.41 -2.96
N LEU A 98 -3.99 -2.28 -1.97
CA LEU A 98 -4.85 -3.46 -2.16
C LEU A 98 -6.32 -3.08 -2.09
N ALA A 99 -7.10 -3.52 -3.09
CA ALA A 99 -8.56 -3.53 -3.04
C ALA A 99 -9.07 -4.95 -2.74
N LEU A 100 -10.28 -5.07 -2.20
CA LEU A 100 -10.89 -6.36 -1.88
C LEU A 100 -11.01 -7.28 -3.12
N HIS A 101 -11.15 -6.70 -4.28
CA HIS A 101 -11.07 -7.37 -5.57
C HIS A 101 -10.47 -6.40 -6.60
N GLN A 102 -9.40 -6.84 -7.27
CA GLN A 102 -8.77 -6.03 -8.32
C GLN A 102 -8.20 -6.89 -9.43
N GLN A 103 -8.26 -6.35 -10.65
CA GLN A 103 -7.62 -6.93 -11.83
C GLN A 103 -6.64 -5.92 -12.41
N SER A 104 -5.45 -6.37 -12.71
CA SER A 104 -4.37 -5.55 -13.26
C SER A 104 -3.58 -6.33 -14.32
N SER A 105 -2.87 -5.61 -15.17
CA SER A 105 -2.00 -6.21 -16.17
C SER A 105 -0.59 -5.67 -16.04
N TYR A 106 0.38 -6.56 -16.02
CA TYR A 106 1.79 -6.24 -15.86
C TYR A 106 2.59 -6.72 -17.05
N VAL A 107 3.48 -5.87 -17.56
CA VAL A 107 4.44 -6.28 -18.58
C VAL A 107 5.53 -7.10 -17.91
N VAL A 108 5.78 -8.31 -18.44
CA VAL A 108 6.82 -9.17 -17.94
C VAL A 108 8.18 -8.64 -18.39
N THR A 109 9.00 -8.20 -17.45
CA THR A 109 10.35 -7.71 -17.72
C THR A 109 11.36 -8.78 -17.34
N PRO A 110 12.06 -9.38 -18.31
CA PRO A 110 13.08 -10.38 -18.03
C PRO A 110 14.30 -9.74 -17.35
N PRO A 111 14.98 -10.43 -16.42
CA PRO A 111 16.23 -9.98 -15.83
C PRO A 111 17.36 -9.83 -16.85
N ASP A 112 18.36 -9.03 -16.48
CA ASP A 112 19.53 -8.80 -17.32
C ASP A 112 20.19 -10.10 -17.78
N GLY A 113 20.53 -10.17 -19.06
CA GLY A 113 21.14 -11.37 -19.65
C GLY A 113 20.14 -12.47 -20.02
N THR A 114 18.84 -12.19 -19.92
CA THR A 114 17.78 -13.11 -20.33
C THR A 114 16.77 -12.44 -21.29
N TRP A 115 16.00 -13.23 -22.00
CA TRP A 115 14.97 -12.78 -22.96
C TRP A 115 13.76 -13.68 -22.89
N LEU A 116 12.57 -13.12 -23.08
CA LEU A 116 11.35 -13.90 -23.25
C LEU A 116 11.37 -14.63 -24.59
N VAL A 117 11.03 -15.91 -24.59
CA VAL A 117 11.01 -16.73 -25.83
C VAL A 117 9.99 -16.24 -26.82
N ASN A 118 8.83 -15.78 -26.35
CA ASN A 118 7.71 -15.32 -27.19
C ASN A 118 7.69 -13.78 -27.39
N GLY A 119 8.75 -13.07 -26.99
CA GLY A 119 8.79 -11.61 -27.04
C GLY A 119 8.15 -10.96 -25.80
N ASN A 120 7.56 -9.79 -25.99
CA ASN A 120 6.92 -9.07 -24.88
C ASN A 120 5.64 -9.81 -24.46
N GLU A 121 5.61 -10.28 -23.23
CA GLU A 121 4.43 -10.91 -22.63
C GLU A 121 3.82 -9.98 -21.59
N VAL A 122 2.50 -10.03 -21.48
CA VAL A 122 1.72 -9.33 -20.47
C VAL A 122 1.03 -10.37 -19.62
N ALA A 123 1.18 -10.26 -18.32
CA ALA A 123 0.49 -11.10 -17.36
C ALA A 123 -0.72 -10.36 -16.78
N ALA A 124 -1.89 -10.99 -16.86
CA ALA A 124 -3.08 -10.55 -16.14
C ALA A 124 -3.01 -11.09 -14.72
N VAL A 125 -3.25 -10.23 -13.75
CA VAL A 125 -3.24 -10.56 -12.32
C VAL A 125 -4.59 -10.23 -11.74
N GLU A 126 -5.22 -11.21 -11.13
CA GLU A 126 -6.45 -11.05 -10.35
C GLU A 126 -6.15 -11.31 -8.88
N ILE A 127 -6.46 -10.33 -8.03
CA ILE A 127 -6.27 -10.41 -6.59
C ILE A 127 -7.64 -10.32 -5.94
N THR A 128 -7.94 -11.28 -5.06
CA THR A 128 -9.16 -11.33 -4.26
C THR A 128 -8.78 -11.54 -2.80
N LEU A 129 -9.38 -10.75 -1.92
CA LEU A 129 -9.19 -10.82 -0.48
C LEU A 129 -10.44 -11.47 0.14
N GLU A 130 -10.32 -12.70 0.60
CA GLU A 130 -11.41 -13.43 1.22
C GLU A 130 -11.33 -13.30 2.75
N GLY A 131 -12.47 -13.00 3.39
CA GLY A 131 -12.52 -12.83 4.84
C GLY A 131 -11.80 -11.58 5.36
N ILE A 132 -11.51 -10.64 4.48
CA ILE A 132 -10.95 -9.32 4.80
C ILE A 132 -12.03 -8.27 4.65
N SER A 133 -12.07 -7.34 5.59
CA SER A 133 -12.97 -6.20 5.59
C SER A 133 -12.23 -4.90 5.83
N GLU A 134 -12.90 -3.82 5.47
CA GLU A 134 -12.44 -2.46 5.73
C GLU A 134 -13.52 -1.72 6.53
N THR A 135 -13.10 -0.94 7.51
CA THR A 135 -13.99 -0.08 8.29
C THR A 135 -13.35 1.28 8.54
N VAL A 136 -14.17 2.24 8.93
CA VAL A 136 -13.72 3.56 9.36
C VAL A 136 -14.20 3.79 10.78
N VAL A 137 -13.26 3.99 11.70
CA VAL A 137 -13.53 4.31 13.10
C VAL A 137 -13.16 5.76 13.36
N THR A 138 -14.08 6.53 13.94
CA THR A 138 -13.80 7.91 14.34
C THR A 138 -13.29 7.93 15.77
N VAL A 139 -12.09 8.48 15.97
CA VAL A 139 -11.43 8.61 17.28
C VAL A 139 -11.54 10.06 17.74
N ASN A 140 -12.08 10.26 18.93
CA ASN A 140 -12.33 11.59 19.49
C ASN A 140 -11.28 12.03 20.50
N GLU A 141 -10.38 11.12 20.88
CA GLU A 141 -9.31 11.40 21.83
C GLU A 141 -7.93 11.19 21.20
N ALA A 142 -6.98 12.05 21.54
CA ALA A 142 -5.58 11.91 21.12
C ALA A 142 -4.63 12.24 22.28
N VAL A 143 -3.49 11.58 22.26
CA VAL A 143 -2.34 11.92 23.10
C VAL A 143 -1.49 12.94 22.35
N PHE A 144 -1.27 14.09 22.97
CA PHE A 144 -0.40 15.13 22.42
C PHE A 144 1.02 14.96 22.98
N ASP A 145 1.88 14.33 22.19
CA ASP A 145 3.28 14.11 22.59
C ASP A 145 4.12 15.36 22.32
N LYS A 146 5.03 15.71 23.25
CA LYS A 146 5.93 16.86 23.16
C LYS A 146 5.23 18.22 23.07
N LEU A 147 4.00 18.34 23.60
CA LEU A 147 3.34 19.64 23.71
C LEU A 147 4.14 20.54 24.65
N PRO A 148 4.50 21.80 24.26
CA PRO A 148 5.23 22.69 25.12
C PRO A 148 4.48 23.02 26.45
N ASN A 149 5.22 23.19 27.52
CA ASN A 149 4.63 23.49 28.83
C ASN A 149 3.81 24.81 28.82
N GLY A 150 2.61 24.75 29.37
CA GLY A 150 1.69 25.89 29.43
C GLY A 150 0.89 26.08 28.15
N MET A 151 0.97 25.14 27.19
CA MET A 151 0.10 25.10 26.05
C MET A 151 -0.93 23.97 26.16
N TYR A 152 -2.07 24.19 25.57
CA TYR A 152 -3.22 23.26 25.55
C TYR A 152 -3.65 23.03 24.12
N ALA A 153 -3.94 21.79 23.81
CA ALA A 153 -4.48 21.37 22.53
C ALA A 153 -5.70 20.46 22.76
N ALA A 154 -6.63 20.49 21.84
CA ALA A 154 -7.82 19.63 21.88
C ALA A 154 -8.08 19.05 20.49
N MET A 155 -8.68 17.87 20.47
CA MET A 155 -9.19 17.27 19.25
C MET A 155 -10.23 18.18 18.58
N PRO A 156 -10.22 18.27 17.24
CA PRO A 156 -11.29 18.97 16.54
C PRO A 156 -12.65 18.27 16.76
N SER A 157 -13.71 19.04 16.70
CA SER A 157 -15.10 18.57 17.01
C SER A 157 -15.64 17.46 16.11
N GLY A 158 -14.89 17.02 15.09
CA GLY A 158 -15.28 15.91 14.22
C GLY A 158 -14.46 14.63 14.45
N GLY A 159 -13.53 14.67 15.42
CA GLY A 159 -12.60 13.57 15.63
C GLY A 159 -11.65 13.32 14.48
N LEU A 160 -10.95 12.21 14.51
CA LEU A 160 -10.11 11.69 13.44
C LEU A 160 -10.72 10.39 12.89
N SER A 161 -11.11 10.39 11.63
CA SER A 161 -11.60 9.18 10.96
C SER A 161 -10.43 8.33 10.49
N VAL A 162 -10.27 7.16 11.09
CA VAL A 162 -9.18 6.21 10.83
C VAL A 162 -9.74 5.04 10.02
N ARG A 163 -9.11 4.75 8.90
CA ARG A 163 -9.44 3.59 8.06
C ARG A 163 -8.65 2.39 8.51
N LEU A 164 -9.35 1.31 8.78
CA LEU A 164 -8.80 0.04 9.23
C LEU A 164 -9.09 -1.05 8.23
N TRP A 165 -8.18 -2.01 8.14
CA TRP A 165 -8.23 -3.13 7.24
C TRP A 165 -7.71 -4.37 7.96
N GLY A 166 -8.38 -5.49 7.83
CA GLY A 166 -8.01 -6.72 8.52
C GLY A 166 -9.02 -7.84 8.37
N LEU A 167 -8.84 -8.89 9.16
CA LEU A 167 -9.80 -10.00 9.18
C LEU A 167 -11.19 -9.51 9.58
N SER A 168 -12.21 -9.96 8.84
CA SER A 168 -13.60 -9.50 9.04
C SER A 168 -14.09 -9.70 10.46
N GLU A 169 -13.72 -10.82 11.08
CA GLU A 169 -14.08 -11.14 12.46
C GLU A 169 -13.50 -10.12 13.45
N GLU A 170 -12.25 -9.70 13.28
CA GLU A 170 -11.61 -8.69 14.13
C GLU A 170 -12.11 -7.27 13.84
N ILE A 171 -12.39 -6.97 12.56
CA ILE A 171 -12.92 -5.66 12.13
C ILE A 171 -14.32 -5.39 12.72
N GLU A 172 -15.15 -6.41 12.88
CA GLU A 172 -16.49 -6.28 13.46
C GLU A 172 -16.47 -5.97 14.97
N GLU A 173 -15.41 -6.37 15.66
CA GLU A 173 -15.26 -6.18 17.12
C GLU A 173 -14.51 -4.89 17.48
N ILE A 174 -13.82 -4.26 16.52
CA ILE A 174 -12.97 -3.11 16.81
C ILE A 174 -13.78 -1.83 17.07
N THR A 175 -13.41 -1.12 18.11
CA THR A 175 -14.03 0.13 18.56
C THR A 175 -13.00 1.24 18.71
N GLU A 176 -13.44 2.45 19.01
CA GLU A 176 -12.58 3.60 19.31
C GLU A 176 -11.57 3.29 20.45
N GLU A 177 -11.97 2.49 21.44
CA GLU A 177 -11.15 2.15 22.62
C GLU A 177 -9.90 1.31 22.26
N ASN A 178 -9.95 0.63 21.11
CA ASN A 178 -8.84 -0.17 20.61
C ASN A 178 -7.81 0.68 19.85
N LEU A 179 -8.13 1.93 19.56
CA LEU A 179 -7.29 2.84 18.81
C LEU A 179 -6.63 3.87 19.71
N ARG A 180 -5.33 4.01 19.58
CA ARG A 180 -4.56 5.07 20.23
C ARG A 180 -4.00 6.02 19.17
N VAL A 181 -4.46 7.25 19.21
CA VAL A 181 -4.01 8.34 18.36
C VAL A 181 -2.96 9.15 19.10
N THR A 182 -1.77 9.32 18.54
CA THR A 182 -0.68 10.12 19.10
C THR A 182 -0.26 11.19 18.11
N ALA A 183 -0.45 12.46 18.48
CA ALA A 183 -0.05 13.62 17.68
C ALA A 183 1.33 14.12 18.12
N ASP A 184 2.29 14.23 17.22
CA ASP A 184 3.62 14.77 17.51
C ASP A 184 3.59 16.30 17.47
N MET A 185 3.62 16.92 18.63
CA MET A 185 3.56 18.36 18.81
C MET A 185 4.94 19.05 18.80
N SER A 186 5.99 18.35 18.40
CA SER A 186 7.37 18.88 18.42
C SER A 186 7.58 20.13 17.55
N ALA A 187 6.73 20.33 16.53
CA ALA A 187 6.75 21.51 15.67
C ALA A 187 6.01 22.74 16.25
N VAL A 188 5.32 22.58 17.39
CA VAL A 188 4.56 23.66 18.01
C VAL A 188 5.50 24.62 18.73
N THR A 189 5.47 25.90 18.36
CA THR A 189 6.29 26.95 18.95
C THR A 189 5.49 28.03 19.68
N GLY A 190 4.15 28.04 19.53
CA GLY A 190 3.27 29.05 20.10
C GLY A 190 1.79 28.75 19.84
N PRO A 191 0.88 29.58 20.38
CA PRO A 191 -0.55 29.46 20.15
C PRO A 191 -0.91 29.67 18.68
N GLY A 192 -1.92 28.99 18.18
CA GLY A 192 -2.41 29.09 16.82
C GLY A 192 -2.94 27.78 16.25
N THR A 193 -3.34 27.79 14.98
CA THR A 193 -3.75 26.59 14.27
C THR A 193 -2.55 25.94 13.60
N ILE A 194 -2.36 24.65 13.83
CA ILE A 194 -1.24 23.88 13.28
C ILE A 194 -1.73 22.52 12.79
N THR A 195 -1.10 22.03 11.73
CA THR A 195 -1.28 20.65 11.27
C THR A 195 -0.07 19.83 11.68
N VAL A 196 -0.30 18.71 12.33
CA VAL A 196 0.73 17.83 12.87
C VAL A 196 0.52 16.40 12.41
N PRO A 197 1.60 15.63 12.20
CA PRO A 197 1.51 14.22 11.86
C PRO A 197 0.98 13.42 13.06
N VAL A 198 0.21 12.38 12.74
CA VAL A 198 -0.41 11.52 13.74
C VAL A 198 0.00 10.08 13.52
N THR A 199 0.37 9.42 14.60
CA THR A 199 0.56 7.96 14.63
C THR A 199 -0.66 7.32 15.27
N VAL A 200 -1.26 6.37 14.56
CA VAL A 200 -2.38 5.56 15.06
C VAL A 200 -1.89 4.14 15.33
N THR A 201 -2.16 3.62 16.51
CA THR A 201 -1.85 2.23 16.88
C THR A 201 -3.11 1.49 17.27
N VAL A 202 -3.21 0.23 16.85
CA VAL A 202 -4.29 -0.69 17.22
C VAL A 202 -3.82 -1.55 18.38
N SER A 203 -4.70 -1.78 19.33
CA SER A 203 -4.45 -2.60 20.51
C SER A 203 -5.49 -3.72 20.63
N GLY A 204 -5.04 -4.92 21.00
CA GLY A 204 -5.93 -6.07 21.22
C GLY A 204 -6.22 -6.92 19.97
N PHE A 205 -5.81 -6.48 18.79
CA PHE A 205 -5.98 -7.18 17.52
C PHE A 205 -4.63 -7.33 16.82
N ASN A 206 -4.38 -8.49 16.21
CA ASN A 206 -3.11 -8.78 15.56
C ASN A 206 -3.19 -8.70 14.03
N ASP A 207 -4.38 -8.90 13.50
CA ASP A 207 -4.63 -9.00 12.06
C ASP A 207 -5.43 -7.81 11.52
N VAL A 208 -5.38 -6.68 12.27
CA VAL A 208 -5.89 -5.38 11.85
C VAL A 208 -4.74 -4.40 11.67
N THR A 209 -4.75 -3.68 10.57
CA THR A 209 -3.78 -2.62 10.25
C THR A 209 -4.47 -1.31 9.94
N VAL A 210 -3.76 -0.22 10.20
CA VAL A 210 -4.20 1.15 9.86
C VAL A 210 -3.79 1.43 8.42
N ARG A 211 -4.73 1.86 7.59
CA ARG A 211 -4.46 2.26 6.20
C ARG A 211 -4.26 3.76 6.08
N GLY A 212 -3.20 4.12 5.35
CA GLY A 212 -2.88 5.51 5.05
C GLY A 212 -2.10 6.23 6.15
N THR A 213 -1.77 7.48 5.86
CA THR A 213 -1.11 8.41 6.79
C THR A 213 -2.09 9.46 7.25
N TYR A 214 -1.95 9.92 8.49
CA TYR A 214 -2.88 10.82 9.13
C TYR A 214 -2.19 12.08 9.60
N GLU A 215 -2.89 13.19 9.44
CA GLU A 215 -2.52 14.48 9.97
C GLU A 215 -3.71 15.08 10.72
N LEU A 216 -3.44 15.81 11.78
CA LEU A 216 -4.45 16.47 12.57
C LEU A 216 -4.23 17.99 12.55
N THR A 217 -5.24 18.72 12.09
CA THR A 217 -5.27 20.18 12.21
C THR A 217 -6.00 20.55 13.48
N LEU A 218 -5.30 21.19 14.40
CA LEU A 218 -5.82 21.55 15.70
C LEU A 218 -5.41 22.95 16.12
N THR A 219 -6.13 23.50 17.09
CA THR A 219 -5.83 24.80 17.67
C THR A 219 -5.10 24.61 18.99
N VAL A 220 -3.94 25.23 19.08
CA VAL A 220 -3.13 25.30 20.31
C VAL A 220 -3.36 26.65 20.99
N THR A 221 -3.60 26.63 22.30
CA THR A 221 -3.83 27.84 23.11
C THR A 221 -2.88 27.86 24.31
N ASP A 222 -2.61 29.04 24.85
CA ASP A 222 -1.91 29.26 26.11
C ASP A 222 -2.86 29.42 27.30
N THR A 223 -4.17 29.36 27.04
CA THR A 223 -5.23 29.45 28.03
C THR A 223 -5.81 28.05 28.27
N PRO A 224 -5.91 27.60 29.55
CA PRO A 224 -6.51 26.30 29.85
C PRO A 224 -7.96 26.25 29.30
N PRO A 225 -8.39 25.10 28.79
CA PRO A 225 -9.77 24.92 28.38
C PRO A 225 -10.69 25.19 29.55
N GLN A 226 -11.61 26.14 29.39
CA GLN A 226 -12.60 26.45 30.39
C GLN A 226 -13.59 25.29 30.44
N ALA A 227 -13.70 24.64 31.62
CA ALA A 227 -14.71 23.62 31.82
C ALA A 227 -16.07 24.26 31.51
N GLU A 228 -16.84 23.63 30.60
CA GLU A 228 -18.24 24.02 30.41
C GLU A 228 -18.91 24.01 31.77
N PRO A 229 -19.63 25.09 32.14
CA PRO A 229 -20.34 25.09 33.40
C PRO A 229 -21.37 23.96 33.38
N GLU A 230 -21.18 22.95 34.24
CA GLU A 230 -22.22 21.96 34.51
C GLU A 230 -23.54 22.70 34.71
N GLY A 231 -24.54 22.41 33.90
CA GLY A 231 -25.84 23.05 33.94
C GLY A 231 -26.38 23.00 35.38
N THR A 232 -26.48 24.15 36.00
CA THR A 232 -27.10 24.30 37.33
C THR A 232 -28.48 23.63 37.29
N PRO A 233 -28.75 22.65 38.15
CA PRO A 233 -30.10 22.11 38.27
C PRO A 233 -30.99 23.25 38.72
N ALA A 234 -31.99 23.58 37.92
CA ALA A 234 -32.99 24.56 38.25
C ALA A 234 -33.66 24.21 39.57
N GLY A 235 -33.27 24.98 40.59
CA GLY A 235 -33.89 24.92 41.94
C GLY A 235 -35.37 25.19 41.83
N GLY A 236 -36.14 24.24 42.31
CA GLY A 236 -37.59 24.39 42.42
C GLY A 236 -37.96 25.57 43.31
N ASP A 237 -38.80 26.45 42.79
CA ASP A 237 -39.56 27.36 43.63
C ASP A 237 -41.04 26.93 43.61
N THR A 238 -41.52 26.61 44.81
CA THR A 238 -42.91 26.29 45.11
C THR A 238 -43.70 27.58 45.28
N GLY A 239 -44.59 27.83 44.35
CA GLY A 239 -45.56 28.92 44.47
C GLY A 239 -46.87 28.59 43.70
N GLY A 240 -47.88 28.12 44.46
CA GLY A 240 -49.18 27.70 43.93
C GLY A 240 -50.04 28.82 43.35
N ALA A 241 -50.87 28.45 42.39
CA ALA A 241 -52.25 28.95 42.22
C ALA A 241 -52.95 28.11 41.12
N THR A 242 -54.11 27.66 41.49
CA THR A 242 -55.10 26.82 40.78
C THR A 242 -55.92 27.68 39.80
N PRO A 243 -56.92 27.15 39.04
CA PRO A 243 -56.83 26.86 37.61
C PRO A 243 -57.78 27.71 36.77
N ALA A 244 -57.67 27.73 35.49
CA ALA A 244 -58.75 28.11 34.60
C ALA A 244 -58.87 27.12 33.41
N VAL A 245 -60.01 26.49 33.37
CA VAL A 245 -60.54 25.65 32.29
C VAL A 245 -60.88 26.54 31.12
N SER A 246 -60.51 26.14 29.90
CA SER A 246 -61.40 26.41 28.74
C SER A 246 -61.13 25.41 27.61
N GLU A 247 -62.23 24.90 27.16
CA GLU A 247 -62.44 23.83 26.21
C GLU A 247 -62.07 24.18 24.76
N ASN A 248 -61.89 23.11 24.02
CA ASN A 248 -62.46 22.82 22.69
C ASN A 248 -61.88 23.53 21.45
N THR A 249 -61.34 22.81 20.51
CA THR A 249 -62.05 22.49 19.26
C THR A 249 -61.27 21.49 18.38
N THR A 250 -61.94 20.46 18.04
CA THR A 250 -61.73 19.47 16.97
C THR A 250 -61.60 20.15 15.60
N THR A 251 -60.76 19.63 14.69
CA THR A 251 -61.11 19.46 13.29
C THR A 251 -60.05 18.75 12.46
N THR A 252 -60.31 17.53 12.10
CA THR A 252 -60.38 16.88 10.77
C THR A 252 -59.13 16.79 9.89
N VAL A 253 -58.77 15.54 9.65
CA VAL A 253 -58.00 15.00 8.52
C VAL A 253 -58.78 15.18 7.21
N PRO A 254 -58.14 15.34 6.07
CA PRO A 254 -58.45 14.47 4.96
C PRO A 254 -57.27 13.76 4.30
N ALA A 255 -57.66 12.62 3.73
CA ALA A 255 -56.90 11.58 3.09
C ALA A 255 -56.26 11.99 1.74
N ALA A 256 -55.31 11.15 1.32
CA ALA A 256 -54.66 11.08 0.02
C ALA A 256 -55.65 10.86 -1.15
N PRO A 257 -55.16 11.06 -2.38
CA PRO A 257 -55.39 10.01 -3.37
C PRO A 257 -54.13 9.52 -4.06
N ALA A 258 -54.21 8.24 -4.40
CA ALA A 258 -53.32 7.50 -5.27
C ALA A 258 -53.53 7.86 -6.76
N ALA A 259 -52.46 7.83 -7.51
CA ALA A 259 -52.38 7.36 -8.88
C ALA A 259 -50.90 7.05 -9.20
#